data_76772a6cb0590f86121e15b562d2e2f2
#
_entry.id   76772a6cb0590f86121e15b562d2e2f2
#
_cell.length_a   1.000
_cell.length_b   1.000
_cell.length_c   1.000
_cell.angle_alpha   90.00
_cell.angle_beta   90.00
_cell.angle_gamma   90.00
#
_symmetry.space_group_name_H-M   'P 1'
#
loop_
_entity.id
_entity.type
_entity.pdbx_description
1 polymer ?
#
loop_
_entity_poly.entity_id
_entity_poly.type
_entity_poly.pdbx_seq_one_letter_code
_entity_poly.pdbx_strand_id
1 'polypeptide(L)'
;MKRLVILGFGGYGKTIEDVVLSAELYDEIIFLDDGSSDKRVCGKCTDFEKYIDADTHFYPAFGNNTLRIKWIDTLLEKGAFVPTIIHPQAYVSKNAVIGVGCTVLPNATVNVTAVLGKGCIVNFGAVVDHDVVIGDGVHLCLNCAVKAYNHIPPYSKIEAGKIILNNTFKQEN
;
A
#
# COMPACT_ATOMS: atom_id res chain seq x y z
N MET A 1 10.90 -9.67 18.40
CA MET A 1 11.39 -8.44 17.73
C MET A 1 10.73 -8.41 16.36
N LYS A 2 9.90 -7.39 16.11
CA LYS A 2 9.08 -7.33 14.89
C LYS A 2 9.88 -6.76 13.73
N ARG A 3 10.04 -7.54 12.66
CA ARG A 3 10.85 -7.20 11.48
C ARG A 3 9.97 -6.88 10.28
N LEU A 4 10.36 -5.88 9.48
CA LEU A 4 9.78 -5.62 8.16
C LEU A 4 10.84 -5.83 7.08
N VAL A 5 10.56 -6.73 6.16
CA VAL A 5 11.31 -6.89 4.91
C VAL A 5 10.61 -6.11 3.82
N ILE A 6 11.25 -5.06 3.32
CA ILE A 6 10.74 -4.22 2.24
C ILE A 6 11.34 -4.71 0.92
N LEU A 7 10.50 -5.14 -0.01
CA LEU A 7 10.91 -5.47 -1.37
C LEU A 7 10.85 -4.21 -2.24
N GLY A 8 11.98 -3.76 -2.71
CA GLY A 8 12.16 -2.52 -3.47
C GLY A 8 12.82 -1.39 -2.65
N PHE A 9 13.99 -0.92 -3.10
CA PHE A 9 14.77 0.16 -2.49
C PHE A 9 14.66 1.49 -3.25
N GLY A 10 13.61 1.66 -4.04
CA GLY A 10 13.28 2.91 -4.73
C GLY A 10 12.70 3.99 -3.80
N GLY A 11 12.21 5.08 -4.39
CA GLY A 11 11.62 6.18 -3.61
C GLY A 11 10.46 5.72 -2.71
N TYR A 12 9.60 4.84 -3.22
CA TYR A 12 8.48 4.32 -2.43
C TYR A 12 8.94 3.41 -1.27
N GLY A 13 9.98 2.59 -1.48
CA GLY A 13 10.57 1.78 -0.39
C GLY A 13 11.10 2.64 0.74
N LYS A 14 11.79 3.73 0.42
CA LYS A 14 12.28 4.72 1.40
C LYS A 14 11.14 5.46 2.11
N THR A 15 10.04 5.73 1.39
CA THR A 15 8.83 6.30 2.01
C THR A 15 8.21 5.33 3.03
N ILE A 16 8.13 4.04 2.70
CA ILE A 16 7.62 3.04 3.63
C ILE A 16 8.52 2.91 4.86
N GLU A 17 9.84 2.90 4.68
CA GLU A 17 10.80 2.91 5.79
C GLU A 17 10.53 4.10 6.75
N ASP A 18 10.47 5.31 6.21
CA ASP A 18 10.23 6.52 6.99
C ASP A 18 8.90 6.46 7.76
N VAL A 19 7.83 6.04 7.09
CA VAL A 19 6.49 5.88 7.66
C VAL A 19 6.47 4.88 8.82
N VAL A 20 7.08 3.71 8.66
CA VAL A 20 7.04 2.68 9.70
C VAL A 20 7.96 2.96 10.87
N LEU A 21 9.07 3.69 10.63
CA LEU A 21 9.96 4.18 11.69
C LEU A 21 9.32 5.29 12.50
N SER A 22 8.73 6.30 11.82
CA SER A 22 8.07 7.42 12.50
C SER A 22 6.85 6.99 13.33
N ALA A 23 6.24 5.87 12.96
CA ALA A 23 5.09 5.28 13.66
C ALA A 23 5.49 4.17 14.65
N GLU A 24 6.79 3.88 14.81
CA GLU A 24 7.34 2.85 15.73
C GLU A 24 6.69 1.48 15.52
N LEU A 25 6.40 1.10 14.27
CA LEU A 25 5.67 -0.14 13.96
C LEU A 25 6.57 -1.39 13.93
N TYR A 26 7.88 -1.20 13.71
CA TYR A 26 8.86 -2.28 13.57
C TYR A 26 10.18 -1.93 14.24
N ASP A 27 10.83 -2.97 14.78
CA ASP A 27 12.14 -2.86 15.46
C ASP A 27 13.31 -2.96 14.49
N GLU A 28 13.11 -3.66 13.36
CA GLU A 28 14.14 -3.91 12.34
C GLU A 28 13.55 -3.79 10.93
N ILE A 29 14.31 -3.17 10.02
CA ILE A 29 13.96 -3.07 8.60
C ILE A 29 15.08 -3.65 7.75
N ILE A 30 14.71 -4.54 6.83
CA ILE A 30 15.60 -5.15 5.83
C ILE A 30 15.11 -4.76 4.45
N PHE A 31 16.02 -4.39 3.56
CA PHE A 31 15.72 -4.15 2.15
C PHE A 31 16.19 -5.29 1.27
N LEU A 32 15.32 -5.70 0.32
CA LEU A 32 15.64 -6.58 -0.78
C LEU A 32 15.33 -5.86 -2.09
N ASP A 33 16.27 -5.84 -3.04
CA ASP A 33 16.08 -5.15 -4.32
C ASP A 33 16.94 -5.80 -5.41
N ASP A 34 16.39 -5.97 -6.61
CA ASP A 34 17.06 -6.68 -7.69
C ASP A 34 18.06 -5.80 -8.46
N GLY A 35 17.94 -4.47 -8.38
CA GLY A 35 18.71 -3.51 -9.18
C GLY A 35 19.55 -2.53 -8.38
N SER A 36 19.36 -2.45 -7.05
CA SER A 36 20.11 -1.50 -6.22
C SER A 36 21.44 -2.07 -5.74
N SER A 37 22.48 -1.25 -5.79
CA SER A 37 23.81 -1.52 -5.21
C SER A 37 24.02 -0.80 -3.87
N ASP A 38 23.00 -0.22 -3.29
CA ASP A 38 23.11 0.44 -1.97
C ASP A 38 23.44 -0.58 -0.89
N LYS A 39 24.39 -0.22 0.00
CA LYS A 39 24.88 -1.09 1.08
C LYS A 39 23.81 -1.54 2.09
N ARG A 40 22.65 -0.90 2.11
CA ARG A 40 21.50 -1.26 2.95
C ARG A 40 20.66 -2.38 2.36
N VAL A 41 20.89 -2.74 1.09
CA VAL A 41 20.19 -3.83 0.41
C VAL A 41 20.89 -5.15 0.73
N CYS A 42 20.18 -6.06 1.37
CA CYS A 42 20.71 -7.32 1.90
C CYS A 42 20.61 -8.50 0.92
N GLY A 43 19.99 -8.29 -0.27
CA GLY A 43 19.82 -9.35 -1.27
C GLY A 43 18.81 -8.98 -2.33
N LYS A 44 18.48 -9.96 -3.17
CA LYS A 44 17.44 -9.82 -4.21
C LYS A 44 16.04 -10.03 -3.63
N CYS A 45 15.03 -9.54 -4.33
CA CYS A 45 13.64 -9.75 -3.92
C CYS A 45 13.30 -11.23 -3.74
N THR A 46 13.85 -12.12 -4.58
CA THR A 46 13.66 -13.58 -4.49
C THR A 46 14.28 -14.22 -3.24
N ASP A 47 15.17 -13.52 -2.54
CA ASP A 47 15.76 -14.00 -1.29
C ASP A 47 14.82 -13.92 -0.09
N PHE A 48 13.61 -13.38 -0.27
CA PHE A 48 12.64 -13.18 0.83
C PHE A 48 12.34 -14.45 1.62
N GLU A 49 12.35 -15.63 0.97
CA GLU A 49 12.07 -16.92 1.61
C GLU A 49 13.04 -17.22 2.78
N LYS A 50 14.25 -16.66 2.76
CA LYS A 50 15.27 -16.80 3.83
C LYS A 50 14.87 -16.08 5.13
N TYR A 51 13.87 -15.16 5.04
CA TYR A 51 13.43 -14.32 6.15
C TYR A 51 12.05 -14.71 6.67
N ILE A 52 11.41 -15.75 6.12
CA ILE A 52 10.09 -16.18 6.57
C ILE A 52 10.20 -16.81 7.96
N ASP A 53 9.64 -16.12 8.95
CA ASP A 53 9.47 -16.58 10.31
C ASP A 53 8.22 -15.95 10.96
N ALA A 54 7.94 -16.24 12.23
CA ALA A 54 6.74 -15.77 12.92
C ALA A 54 6.72 -14.26 13.21
N ASP A 55 7.88 -13.61 13.25
CA ASP A 55 8.04 -12.19 13.60
C ASP A 55 8.27 -11.29 12.37
N THR A 56 8.44 -11.88 11.20
CA THR A 56 8.79 -11.16 9.97
C THR A 56 7.58 -10.88 9.10
N HIS A 57 7.37 -9.62 8.78
CA HIS A 57 6.38 -9.13 7.82
C HIS A 57 7.07 -8.71 6.52
N PHE A 58 6.34 -8.76 5.40
CA PHE A 58 6.89 -8.44 4.08
C PHE A 58 6.04 -7.39 3.38
N TYR A 59 6.67 -6.34 2.87
CA TYR A 59 5.96 -5.29 2.16
C TYR A 59 6.58 -5.02 0.78
N PRO A 60 5.86 -5.29 -0.34
CA PRO A 60 6.34 -5.01 -1.68
C PRO A 60 6.14 -3.53 -2.03
N ALA A 61 7.19 -2.74 -1.87
CA ALA A 61 7.19 -1.30 -2.04
C ALA A 61 7.42 -0.87 -3.51
N PHE A 62 6.58 -1.35 -4.41
CA PHE A 62 6.63 -1.01 -5.83
C PHE A 62 5.54 0.00 -6.21
N GLY A 63 5.94 1.12 -6.85
CA GLY A 63 5.00 2.10 -7.42
C GLY A 63 4.25 1.56 -8.64
N ASN A 64 4.78 0.53 -9.32
CA ASN A 64 4.10 -0.17 -10.39
C ASN A 64 3.00 -1.08 -9.80
N ASN A 65 1.74 -0.82 -10.16
CA ASN A 65 0.58 -1.48 -9.59
C ASN A 65 0.57 -2.99 -9.86
N THR A 66 0.86 -3.40 -11.09
CA THR A 66 0.88 -4.82 -11.48
C THR A 66 2.00 -5.58 -10.76
N LEU A 67 3.20 -5.00 -10.69
CA LEU A 67 4.34 -5.62 -10.01
C LEU A 67 4.07 -5.75 -8.51
N ARG A 68 3.48 -4.72 -7.90
CA ARG A 68 3.12 -4.73 -6.47
C ARG A 68 2.15 -5.86 -6.15
N ILE A 69 1.07 -6.01 -6.93
CA ILE A 69 0.09 -7.09 -6.74
C ILE A 69 0.72 -8.46 -6.94
N LYS A 70 1.51 -8.64 -8.00
CA LYS A 70 2.23 -9.89 -8.24
C LYS A 70 3.06 -10.32 -7.03
N TRP A 71 3.81 -9.38 -6.42
CA TRP A 71 4.62 -9.69 -5.25
C TRP A 71 3.78 -9.95 -4.00
N ILE A 72 2.65 -9.23 -3.80
CA ILE A 72 1.71 -9.55 -2.70
C ILE A 72 1.22 -11.00 -2.84
N ASP A 73 0.78 -11.39 -4.03
CA ASP A 73 0.28 -12.76 -4.27
C ASP A 73 1.38 -13.81 -4.04
N THR A 74 2.59 -13.59 -4.58
CA THR A 74 3.75 -14.47 -4.36
C THR A 74 4.06 -14.65 -2.88
N LEU A 75 4.08 -13.57 -2.10
CA LEU A 75 4.35 -13.59 -0.66
C LEU A 75 3.27 -14.40 0.09
N LEU A 76 1.99 -14.15 -0.20
CA LEU A 76 0.87 -14.84 0.42
C LEU A 76 0.87 -16.34 0.08
N GLU A 77 1.13 -16.72 -1.18
CA GLU A 77 1.26 -18.12 -1.62
C GLU A 77 2.36 -18.88 -0.87
N LYS A 78 3.42 -18.18 -0.47
CA LYS A 78 4.54 -18.73 0.32
C LYS A 78 4.29 -18.69 1.82
N GLY A 79 3.12 -18.26 2.26
CA GLY A 79 2.76 -18.16 3.68
C GLY A 79 3.41 -16.99 4.41
N ALA A 80 3.99 -16.03 3.71
CA ALA A 80 4.54 -14.82 4.29
C ALA A 80 3.42 -13.85 4.72
N PHE A 81 3.61 -13.14 5.83
CA PHE A 81 2.64 -12.15 6.29
C PHE A 81 2.86 -10.80 5.58
N VAL A 82 1.83 -10.31 4.91
CA VAL A 82 1.83 -9.02 4.22
C VAL A 82 0.95 -8.03 5.00
N PRO A 83 1.52 -7.04 5.69
CA PRO A 83 0.75 -6.10 6.49
C PRO A 83 0.03 -5.06 5.62
N THR A 84 -1.07 -4.54 6.14
CA THR A 84 -1.61 -3.24 5.73
C THR A 84 -1.00 -2.17 6.64
N ILE A 85 -0.37 -1.15 6.04
CA ILE A 85 0.34 -0.09 6.77
C ILE A 85 -0.55 1.16 6.79
N ILE A 86 -1.02 1.53 7.98
CA ILE A 86 -1.82 2.74 8.18
C ILE A 86 -1.03 3.66 9.11
N HIS A 87 -0.67 4.84 8.60
CA HIS A 87 0.04 5.82 9.42
C HIS A 87 -0.89 6.40 10.50
N PRO A 88 -0.42 6.63 11.74
CA PRO A 88 -1.25 7.17 12.83
C PRO A 88 -1.92 8.52 12.53
N GLN A 89 -1.32 9.34 11.64
CA GLN A 89 -1.90 10.60 11.18
C GLN A 89 -2.88 10.45 10.01
N ALA A 90 -3.13 9.25 9.52
CA ALA A 90 -4.19 9.00 8.55
C ALA A 90 -5.53 8.85 9.28
N TYR A 91 -6.60 9.31 8.68
CA TYR A 91 -7.95 8.99 9.14
C TYR A 91 -8.50 7.81 8.34
N VAL A 92 -8.78 6.72 9.01
CA VAL A 92 -9.48 5.58 8.42
C VAL A 92 -10.71 5.28 9.28
N SER A 93 -11.88 5.37 8.67
CA SER A 93 -13.14 5.05 9.35
C SER A 93 -13.13 3.59 9.83
N LYS A 94 -13.66 3.34 11.03
CA LYS A 94 -13.83 1.98 11.57
C LYS A 94 -14.76 1.11 10.72
N ASN A 95 -15.61 1.74 9.91
CA ASN A 95 -16.56 1.08 9.01
C ASN A 95 -16.04 1.00 7.55
N ALA A 96 -14.79 1.40 7.30
CA ALA A 96 -14.13 1.17 6.03
C ALA A 96 -13.55 -0.25 6.00
N VAL A 97 -13.50 -0.86 4.81
CA VAL A 97 -12.87 -2.16 4.58
C VAL A 97 -11.57 -1.94 3.82
N ILE A 98 -10.46 -2.40 4.38
CA ILE A 98 -9.14 -2.23 3.77
C ILE A 98 -8.54 -3.61 3.46
N GLY A 99 -8.21 -3.85 2.20
CA GLY A 99 -7.57 -5.09 1.75
C GLY A 99 -6.13 -5.24 2.24
N VAL A 100 -5.61 -6.46 2.14
CA VAL A 100 -4.23 -6.81 2.52
C VAL A 100 -3.20 -6.05 1.69
N GLY A 101 -2.08 -5.68 2.30
CA GLY A 101 -0.95 -5.02 1.61
C GLY A 101 -1.22 -3.58 1.17
N CYS A 102 -2.29 -2.97 1.65
CA CYS A 102 -2.57 -1.55 1.41
C CYS A 102 -1.64 -0.65 2.24
N THR A 103 -1.48 0.58 1.77
CA THR A 103 -0.86 1.66 2.54
C THR A 103 -1.76 2.87 2.57
N VAL A 104 -1.99 3.43 3.76
CA VAL A 104 -2.66 4.71 3.97
C VAL A 104 -1.68 5.65 4.63
N LEU A 105 -1.17 6.61 3.86
CA LEU A 105 -0.06 7.49 4.24
C LEU A 105 -0.53 8.71 5.08
N PRO A 106 0.38 9.46 5.69
CA PRO A 106 0.04 10.63 6.50
C PRO A 106 -0.96 11.58 5.85
N ASN A 107 -1.92 12.06 6.65
CA ASN A 107 -2.98 12.98 6.23
C ASN A 107 -3.94 12.45 5.14
N ALA A 108 -3.82 11.18 4.77
CA ALA A 108 -4.80 10.54 3.90
C ALA A 108 -6.09 10.25 4.67
N THR A 109 -7.21 10.23 3.96
CA THR A 109 -8.53 9.97 4.54
C THR A 109 -9.23 8.84 3.79
N VAL A 110 -9.72 7.85 4.54
CA VAL A 110 -10.61 6.80 4.03
C VAL A 110 -11.91 6.86 4.84
N ASN A 111 -12.99 7.33 4.20
CA ASN A 111 -14.25 7.63 4.86
C ASN A 111 -15.09 6.36 5.10
N VAL A 112 -16.23 6.56 5.79
CA VAL A 112 -17.18 5.50 6.14
C VAL A 112 -17.65 4.73 4.90
N THR A 113 -17.84 3.41 5.04
CA THR A 113 -18.31 2.50 3.97
C THR A 113 -17.42 2.40 2.73
N ALA A 114 -16.28 3.10 2.70
CA ALA A 114 -15.29 2.92 1.62
C ALA A 114 -14.70 1.51 1.68
N VAL A 115 -14.49 0.91 0.49
CA VAL A 115 -13.89 -0.41 0.33
C VAL A 115 -12.64 -0.29 -0.53
N LEU A 116 -11.49 -0.69 0.00
CA LEU A 116 -10.23 -0.77 -0.74
C LEU A 116 -9.87 -2.23 -0.97
N GLY A 117 -9.64 -2.59 -2.22
CA GLY A 117 -9.09 -3.88 -2.60
C GLY A 117 -7.65 -4.08 -2.12
N LYS A 118 -7.05 -5.18 -2.51
CA LYS A 118 -5.69 -5.58 -2.14
C LYS A 118 -4.63 -4.62 -2.71
N GLY A 119 -3.61 -4.31 -1.92
CA GLY A 119 -2.41 -3.61 -2.37
C GLY A 119 -2.63 -2.18 -2.88
N CYS A 120 -3.65 -1.48 -2.41
CA CYS A 120 -3.89 -0.09 -2.74
C CYS A 120 -2.90 0.84 -2.04
N ILE A 121 -2.54 1.95 -2.71
CA ILE A 121 -1.78 3.04 -2.13
C ILE A 121 -2.70 4.26 -2.04
N VAL A 122 -3.00 4.69 -0.81
CA VAL A 122 -3.64 5.99 -0.53
C VAL A 122 -2.54 6.92 -0.07
N ASN A 123 -2.03 7.73 -1.01
CA ASN A 123 -0.83 8.54 -0.81
C ASN A 123 -1.10 9.76 0.08
N PHE A 124 -0.07 10.52 0.47
CA PHE A 124 -0.16 11.69 1.34
C PHE A 124 -1.30 12.62 0.92
N GLY A 125 -2.20 12.93 1.87
CA GLY A 125 -3.32 13.84 1.67
C GLY A 125 -4.40 13.37 0.69
N ALA A 126 -4.32 12.15 0.15
CA ALA A 126 -5.36 11.61 -0.72
C ALA A 126 -6.65 11.33 0.07
N VAL A 127 -7.81 11.56 -0.55
CA VAL A 127 -9.12 11.42 0.09
C VAL A 127 -9.98 10.42 -0.67
N VAL A 128 -10.47 9.41 0.04
CA VAL A 128 -11.49 8.46 -0.42
C VAL A 128 -12.78 8.76 0.36
N ASP A 129 -13.81 9.23 -0.33
CA ASP A 129 -15.09 9.58 0.27
C ASP A 129 -15.94 8.34 0.59
N HIS A 130 -17.09 8.54 1.25
CA HIS A 130 -18.00 7.44 1.62
C HIS A 130 -18.55 6.70 0.38
N ASP A 131 -18.88 5.42 0.54
CA ASP A 131 -19.47 4.57 -0.51
C ASP A 131 -18.62 4.49 -1.80
N VAL A 132 -17.30 4.63 -1.68
CA VAL A 132 -16.35 4.43 -2.77
C VAL A 132 -15.81 3.01 -2.72
N VAL A 133 -15.75 2.36 -3.89
CA VAL A 133 -15.09 1.07 -4.06
C VAL A 133 -13.83 1.26 -4.91
N ILE A 134 -12.70 0.88 -4.35
CA ILE A 134 -11.38 0.93 -4.99
C ILE A 134 -10.93 -0.49 -5.31
N GLY A 135 -10.68 -0.79 -6.58
CA GLY A 135 -10.20 -2.10 -7.02
C GLY A 135 -8.76 -2.41 -6.57
N ASP A 136 -8.33 -3.65 -6.76
CA ASP A 136 -6.99 -4.11 -6.39
C ASP A 136 -5.88 -3.29 -7.08
N GLY A 137 -4.81 -3.03 -6.36
CA GLY A 137 -3.61 -2.40 -6.89
C GLY A 137 -3.77 -0.95 -7.31
N VAL A 138 -4.83 -0.26 -6.94
CA VAL A 138 -5.02 1.15 -7.28
C VAL A 138 -4.01 2.02 -6.54
N HIS A 139 -3.48 3.04 -7.24
CA HIS A 139 -2.63 4.07 -6.66
C HIS A 139 -3.33 5.42 -6.72
N LEU A 140 -3.80 5.90 -5.58
CA LEU A 140 -4.29 7.25 -5.38
C LEU A 140 -3.11 8.14 -5.04
N CYS A 141 -2.65 8.98 -6.00
CA CYS A 141 -1.49 9.83 -5.83
C CYS A 141 -1.77 11.00 -4.87
N LEU A 142 -0.71 11.76 -4.53
CA LEU A 142 -0.74 12.84 -3.55
C LEU A 142 -1.90 13.80 -3.76
N ASN A 143 -2.64 14.10 -2.69
CA ASN A 143 -3.72 15.08 -2.66
C ASN A 143 -4.83 14.87 -3.72
N CYS A 144 -4.97 13.66 -4.29
CA CYS A 144 -6.13 13.36 -5.13
C CYS A 144 -7.37 13.13 -4.26
N ALA A 145 -8.57 13.29 -4.84
CA ALA A 145 -9.82 13.01 -4.14
C ALA A 145 -10.74 12.17 -5.01
N VAL A 146 -11.28 11.10 -4.45
CA VAL A 146 -12.32 10.28 -5.06
C VAL A 146 -13.61 10.53 -4.30
N LYS A 147 -14.57 11.23 -4.93
CA LYS A 147 -15.87 11.54 -4.33
C LYS A 147 -16.79 10.33 -4.32
N ALA A 148 -17.82 10.39 -3.49
CA ALA A 148 -18.75 9.31 -3.22
C ALA A 148 -19.32 8.61 -4.47
N TYR A 149 -19.69 7.33 -4.30
CA TYR A 149 -20.35 6.47 -5.29
C TYR A 149 -19.51 6.20 -6.55
N ASN A 150 -18.19 6.14 -6.42
CA ASN A 150 -17.29 5.74 -7.50
C ASN A 150 -16.78 4.31 -7.30
N HIS A 151 -16.63 3.58 -8.40
CA HIS A 151 -15.98 2.27 -8.48
C HIS A 151 -14.71 2.40 -9.32
N ILE A 152 -13.57 2.64 -8.69
CA ILE A 152 -12.29 2.80 -9.37
C ILE A 152 -11.78 1.42 -9.82
N PRO A 153 -11.59 1.20 -11.15
CA PRO A 153 -11.16 -0.08 -11.67
C PRO A 153 -9.81 -0.52 -11.10
N PRO A 154 -9.55 -1.84 -10.99
CA PRO A 154 -8.25 -2.36 -10.53
C PRO A 154 -7.09 -1.79 -11.34
N TYR A 155 -5.92 -1.69 -10.72
CA TYR A 155 -4.67 -1.18 -11.29
C TYR A 155 -4.70 0.26 -11.78
N SER A 156 -5.79 1.00 -11.57
CA SER A 156 -5.89 2.41 -11.92
C SER A 156 -4.85 3.23 -11.15
N LYS A 157 -4.41 4.33 -11.77
CA LYS A 157 -3.61 5.37 -11.12
C LYS A 157 -4.35 6.69 -11.24
N ILE A 158 -4.70 7.29 -10.11
CA ILE A 158 -5.31 8.63 -10.06
C ILE A 158 -4.20 9.62 -9.79
N GLU A 159 -3.94 10.51 -10.76
CA GLU A 159 -2.83 11.45 -10.69
C GLU A 159 -2.96 12.46 -9.54
N ALA A 160 -1.83 13.03 -9.14
CA ALA A 160 -1.76 13.96 -8.02
C ALA A 160 -2.67 15.17 -8.23
N GLY A 161 -3.39 15.57 -7.18
CA GLY A 161 -4.34 16.68 -7.17
C GLY A 161 -5.61 16.45 -8.02
N LYS A 162 -5.78 15.29 -8.67
CA LYS A 162 -6.98 15.01 -9.46
C LYS A 162 -8.19 14.76 -8.57
N ILE A 163 -9.33 15.34 -8.94
CA ILE A 163 -10.62 15.10 -8.30
C ILE A 163 -11.47 14.24 -9.22
N ILE A 164 -11.91 13.08 -8.74
CA ILE A 164 -12.92 12.24 -9.40
C ILE A 164 -14.28 12.62 -8.82
N LEU A 165 -15.15 13.15 -9.66
CA LEU A 165 -16.49 13.59 -9.26
C LEU A 165 -17.40 12.40 -8.98
N ASN A 166 -18.50 12.63 -8.24
CA ASN A 166 -19.47 11.58 -7.92
C ASN A 166 -19.96 10.85 -9.19
N ASN A 167 -20.07 9.54 -9.12
CA ASN A 167 -20.56 8.68 -10.20
C ASN A 167 -19.78 8.80 -11.53
N THR A 168 -18.51 9.21 -11.50
CA THR A 168 -17.66 9.24 -12.73
C THR A 168 -17.38 7.81 -13.20
N PHE A 169 -17.06 6.91 -12.27
CA PHE A 169 -16.88 5.48 -12.52
C PHE A 169 -18.03 4.73 -11.83
N LYS A 170 -18.95 4.20 -12.62
CA LYS A 170 -20.09 3.43 -12.11
C LYS A 170 -19.76 1.95 -12.09
N GLN A 171 -20.43 1.19 -11.20
CA GLN A 171 -20.39 -0.26 -11.26
C GLN A 171 -21.01 -0.70 -12.59
N GLU A 172 -20.30 -1.52 -13.36
CA GLU A 172 -20.90 -2.22 -14.52
C GLU A 172 -21.88 -3.26 -13.97
N ASN A 173 -23.13 -3.18 -14.40
CA ASN A 173 -24.20 -4.13 -14.03
C ASN A 173 -23.98 -5.48 -14.69
#